data_a4b713301e84f38a7f2bcae1d1093553
#
_entry.id   a4b713301e84f38a7f2bcae1d1093553
#
_cell.length_a   1.000
_cell.length_b   1.000
_cell.length_c   1.000
_cell.angle_alpha   90.00
_cell.angle_beta   90.00
_cell.angle_gamma   90.00
#
_symmetry.space_group_name_H-M   'P 1'
#
loop_
_entity.id
_entity.type
_entity.pdbx_description
1 polymer ?
#
loop_
_entity_poly.entity_id
_entity_poly.type
_entity_poly.pdbx_seq_one_letter_code
_entity_poly.pdbx_strand_id
1 'polypeptide(L)'
;MNAPLKLAIVEMAVCAFVAVILSGCASRDLTPAPNGPRVDLMSQSQYLHLIENNTQTKKVYDGFALLLEYRISFLNTPISLGQVDMNTQLYQYSDSQYQNEKGTTQSNLVKQTEFFLSLYIPDGKYDDLAKKNTKWKIFLDVAGQRYEAKAVRIKAQLRDVQNLYPFHDRFSTAYKLIFPVSTSITENGVAKLTLTGPMTS
;
A
#
# COMPACT_ATOMS: atom_id res chain seq x y z
N MET A 1 47.26 -40.69 -30.48
CA MET A 1 46.73 -39.46 -31.06
C MET A 1 45.23 -39.41 -30.88
N ASN A 2 44.62 -38.79 -29.81
CA ASN A 2 43.17 -38.52 -29.70
C ASN A 2 42.83 -37.70 -28.40
N ALA A 3 43.80 -37.00 -27.81
CA ALA A 3 43.56 -36.19 -26.59
C ALA A 3 42.97 -34.77 -26.83
N PRO A 4 43.22 -34.05 -27.93
CA PRO A 4 42.72 -32.67 -28.07
C PRO A 4 41.23 -32.58 -28.40
N LEU A 5 40.64 -33.60 -29.05
CA LEU A 5 39.23 -33.55 -29.46
C LEU A 5 38.24 -33.67 -28.28
N LYS A 6 38.58 -34.42 -27.22
CA LYS A 6 37.74 -34.60 -26.06
C LYS A 6 37.70 -33.32 -25.18
N LEU A 7 38.80 -32.56 -25.13
CA LEU A 7 38.88 -31.34 -24.35
C LEU A 7 38.00 -30.23 -24.97
N ALA A 8 38.01 -30.10 -26.29
CA ALA A 8 37.18 -29.09 -26.98
C ALA A 8 35.66 -29.34 -26.84
N ILE A 9 35.26 -30.62 -26.79
CA ILE A 9 33.83 -31.00 -26.61
C ILE A 9 33.37 -30.67 -25.18
N VAL A 10 34.23 -30.86 -24.18
CA VAL A 10 33.89 -30.55 -22.79
C VAL A 10 33.78 -29.01 -22.58
N GLU A 11 34.67 -28.21 -23.16
CA GLU A 11 34.59 -26.75 -23.06
C GLU A 11 33.34 -26.18 -23.77
N MET A 12 32.98 -26.71 -24.93
CA MET A 12 31.76 -26.30 -25.63
C MET A 12 30.49 -26.69 -24.87
N ALA A 13 30.46 -27.84 -24.19
CA ALA A 13 29.35 -28.27 -23.36
C ALA A 13 29.20 -27.40 -22.10
N VAL A 14 30.29 -26.99 -21.48
CA VAL A 14 30.28 -26.11 -20.32
C VAL A 14 29.81 -24.70 -20.68
N CYS A 15 30.25 -24.13 -21.81
CA CYS A 15 29.76 -22.84 -22.28
C CYS A 15 28.28 -22.84 -22.63
N ALA A 16 27.76 -23.92 -23.21
CA ALA A 16 26.34 -24.07 -23.51
C ALA A 16 25.48 -24.18 -22.22
N PHE A 17 26.01 -24.84 -21.19
CA PHE A 17 25.30 -24.99 -19.92
C PHE A 17 25.26 -23.68 -19.11
N VAL A 18 26.31 -22.84 -19.15
CA VAL A 18 26.36 -21.52 -18.50
C VAL A 18 25.41 -20.53 -19.20
N ALA A 19 25.25 -20.61 -20.52
CA ALA A 19 24.34 -19.74 -21.27
C ALA A 19 22.86 -19.98 -20.93
N VAL A 20 22.47 -21.21 -20.55
CA VAL A 20 21.10 -21.56 -20.17
C VAL A 20 20.73 -21.04 -18.76
N ILE A 21 21.71 -20.83 -17.87
CA ILE A 21 21.45 -20.37 -16.49
C ILE A 21 21.21 -18.84 -16.44
N LEU A 22 21.71 -18.08 -17.42
CA LEU A 22 21.57 -16.61 -17.48
C LEU A 22 20.25 -16.10 -18.08
N SER A 23 19.43 -16.98 -18.66
CA SER A 23 18.12 -16.61 -19.24
C SER A 23 16.95 -16.64 -18.25
N GLY A 24 17.19 -16.81 -16.96
CA GLY A 24 16.19 -17.04 -15.91
C GLY A 24 15.58 -15.82 -15.23
N CYS A 25 15.87 -14.58 -15.63
CA CYS A 25 15.19 -13.39 -15.14
C CYS A 25 14.30 -12.76 -16.22
N ALA A 26 13.35 -13.54 -16.75
CA ALA A 26 12.21 -12.92 -17.41
C ALA A 26 11.35 -12.28 -16.33
N SER A 27 11.34 -10.95 -16.24
CA SER A 27 10.27 -10.22 -15.60
C SER A 27 8.97 -10.80 -16.14
N ARG A 28 8.16 -11.40 -15.26
CA ARG A 28 6.79 -11.77 -15.64
C ARG A 28 6.08 -10.46 -15.92
N ASP A 29 5.96 -10.10 -17.19
CA ASP A 29 4.92 -9.16 -17.59
C ASP A 29 3.62 -9.80 -17.11
N LEU A 30 2.96 -9.15 -16.15
CA LEU A 30 1.64 -9.56 -15.69
C LEU A 30 0.68 -9.31 -16.85
N THR A 31 0.60 -10.31 -17.76
CA THR A 31 -0.40 -10.26 -18.83
C THR A 31 -1.78 -10.29 -18.18
N PRO A 32 -2.69 -9.38 -18.56
CA PRO A 32 -4.06 -9.39 -18.06
C PRO A 32 -4.67 -10.78 -18.24
N ALA A 33 -5.53 -11.19 -17.29
CA ALA A 33 -6.27 -12.44 -17.46
C ALA A 33 -7.02 -12.43 -18.80
N PRO A 34 -7.19 -13.59 -19.47
CA PRO A 34 -7.87 -13.67 -20.76
C PRO A 34 -9.27 -13.03 -20.77
N ASN A 35 -9.91 -12.93 -19.61
CA ASN A 35 -11.22 -12.31 -19.37
C ASN A 35 -11.13 -11.04 -18.50
N GLY A 36 -9.94 -10.43 -18.39
CA GLY A 36 -9.73 -9.19 -17.63
C GLY A 36 -10.39 -7.98 -18.30
N PRO A 37 -10.50 -6.87 -17.59
CA PRO A 37 -11.11 -5.64 -18.10
C PRO A 37 -10.33 -5.13 -19.33
N ARG A 38 -11.09 -4.75 -20.37
CA ARG A 38 -10.53 -4.18 -21.61
C ARG A 38 -10.34 -2.66 -21.45
N VAL A 39 -9.60 -2.25 -20.42
CA VAL A 39 -9.30 -0.85 -20.10
C VAL A 39 -7.82 -0.73 -19.79
N ASP A 40 -7.26 0.44 -20.03
CA ASP A 40 -5.90 0.74 -19.60
C ASP A 40 -5.87 0.87 -18.08
N LEU A 41 -5.33 -0.14 -17.42
CA LEU A 41 -5.13 -0.12 -15.97
C LEU A 41 -3.91 0.74 -15.63
N MET A 42 -3.95 1.41 -14.49
CA MET A 42 -2.81 2.16 -13.98
C MET A 42 -1.60 1.24 -13.82
N SER A 43 -0.44 1.66 -14.30
CA SER A 43 0.79 0.90 -14.10
C SER A 43 1.26 0.95 -12.64
N GLN A 44 2.01 -0.07 -12.22
CA GLN A 44 2.56 -0.11 -10.86
C GLN A 44 3.44 1.11 -10.56
N SER A 45 4.25 1.56 -11.51
CA SER A 45 5.10 2.74 -11.33
C SER A 45 4.30 4.02 -11.11
N GLN A 46 3.22 4.21 -11.86
CA GLN A 46 2.32 5.35 -11.66
C GLN A 46 1.64 5.31 -10.29
N TYR A 47 1.15 4.14 -9.89
CA TYR A 47 0.54 3.96 -8.58
C TYR A 47 1.52 4.26 -7.43
N LEU A 48 2.74 3.72 -7.49
CA LEU A 48 3.77 3.94 -6.47
C LEU A 48 4.14 5.42 -6.35
N HIS A 49 4.27 6.12 -7.46
CA HIS A 49 4.52 7.57 -7.47
C HIS A 49 3.37 8.37 -6.81
N LEU A 50 2.10 7.98 -7.05
CA LEU A 50 0.95 8.60 -6.39
C LEU A 50 0.97 8.36 -4.87
N ILE A 51 1.25 7.13 -4.43
CA ILE A 51 1.33 6.79 -3.01
C ILE A 51 2.46 7.59 -2.33
N GLU A 52 3.64 7.64 -2.92
CA GLU A 52 4.78 8.36 -2.37
C GLU A 52 4.46 9.85 -2.18
N ASN A 53 3.90 10.50 -3.18
CA ASN A 53 3.54 11.92 -3.13
C ASN A 53 2.42 12.24 -2.13
N ASN A 54 1.60 11.26 -1.75
CA ASN A 54 0.50 11.42 -0.80
C ASN A 54 0.79 10.78 0.56
N THR A 55 2.05 10.44 0.84
CA THR A 55 2.48 9.84 2.10
C THR A 55 3.31 10.82 2.92
N GLN A 56 2.94 10.97 4.18
CA GLN A 56 3.71 11.75 5.15
C GLN A 56 4.27 10.82 6.24
N THR A 57 5.49 11.11 6.67
CA THR A 57 6.17 10.38 7.75
C THR A 57 6.40 11.33 8.92
N LYS A 58 6.12 10.84 10.15
CA LYS A 58 6.44 11.57 11.37
C LYS A 58 6.99 10.62 12.43
N LYS A 59 8.00 11.11 13.18
CA LYS A 59 8.57 10.47 14.35
C LYS A 59 8.37 11.38 15.55
N VAL A 60 7.98 10.80 16.66
CA VAL A 60 7.80 11.52 17.93
C VAL A 60 8.78 10.94 18.94
N TYR A 61 9.52 11.82 19.60
CA TYR A 61 10.54 11.47 20.57
C TYR A 61 10.26 12.11 21.92
N ASP A 62 10.70 11.44 22.99
CA ASP A 62 10.88 12.00 24.33
C ASP A 62 12.38 11.91 24.65
N GLY A 63 13.07 13.05 24.62
CA GLY A 63 14.53 13.07 24.62
C GLY A 63 15.10 12.26 23.44
N PHE A 64 15.82 11.18 23.74
CA PHE A 64 16.39 10.26 22.76
C PHE A 64 15.52 9.02 22.48
N ALA A 65 14.44 8.83 23.26
CA ALA A 65 13.58 7.67 23.09
C ALA A 65 12.54 7.91 22.00
N LEU A 66 12.48 7.04 21.01
CA LEU A 66 11.40 7.03 20.02
C LEU A 66 10.11 6.57 20.70
N LEU A 67 9.10 7.42 20.73
CA LEU A 67 7.78 7.09 21.28
C LEU A 67 6.90 6.43 20.23
N LEU A 68 6.88 6.98 19.02
CA LEU A 68 6.17 6.41 17.89
C LEU A 68 6.74 6.91 16.55
N GLU A 69 6.56 6.11 15.52
CA GLU A 69 6.74 6.50 14.12
C GLU A 69 5.47 6.15 13.35
N TYR A 70 5.04 7.04 12.48
CA TYR A 70 3.95 6.72 11.58
C TYR A 70 4.20 7.23 10.17
N ARG A 71 3.67 6.49 9.21
CA ARG A 71 3.55 6.88 7.82
C ARG A 71 2.08 6.83 7.44
N ILE A 72 1.59 7.92 6.92
CA ILE A 72 0.17 8.07 6.60
C ILE A 72 -0.01 8.52 5.17
N SER A 73 -0.86 7.81 4.44
CA SER A 73 -1.20 8.10 3.04
C SER A 73 -2.66 8.50 2.95
N PHE A 74 -2.91 9.64 2.32
CA PHE A 74 -4.27 10.03 1.97
C PHE A 74 -4.72 9.23 0.75
N LEU A 75 -5.80 8.47 0.90
CA LEU A 75 -6.39 7.66 -0.18
C LEU A 75 -7.36 8.52 -1.00
N ASN A 76 -6.79 9.45 -1.76
CA ASN A 76 -7.53 10.30 -2.68
C ASN A 76 -8.14 9.50 -3.84
N THR A 77 -8.95 10.14 -4.67
CA THR A 77 -9.65 9.49 -5.78
C THR A 77 -8.71 8.73 -6.73
N PRO A 78 -7.60 9.31 -7.22
CA PRO A 78 -6.65 8.59 -8.08
C PRO A 78 -6.03 7.37 -7.40
N ILE A 79 -5.64 7.47 -6.12
CA ILE A 79 -5.05 6.37 -5.38
C ILE A 79 -6.06 5.25 -5.14
N SER A 80 -7.28 5.60 -4.71
CA SER A 80 -8.32 4.62 -4.41
C SER A 80 -8.74 3.84 -5.65
N LEU A 81 -8.84 4.49 -6.81
CA LEU A 81 -9.10 3.80 -8.08
C LEU A 81 -7.88 3.01 -8.56
N GLY A 82 -6.68 3.56 -8.40
CA GLY A 82 -5.43 2.86 -8.69
C GLY A 82 -5.26 1.57 -7.85
N GLN A 83 -5.75 1.53 -6.61
CA GLN A 83 -5.77 0.29 -5.81
C GLN A 83 -6.63 -0.80 -6.45
N VAL A 84 -7.78 -0.43 -7.04
CA VAL A 84 -8.60 -1.38 -7.79
C VAL A 84 -7.84 -1.92 -8.98
N ASP A 85 -7.12 -1.05 -9.71
CA ASP A 85 -6.30 -1.45 -10.85
C ASP A 85 -5.16 -2.39 -10.43
N MET A 86 -4.43 -2.06 -9.34
CA MET A 86 -3.38 -2.91 -8.79
C MET A 86 -3.91 -4.28 -8.35
N ASN A 87 -5.03 -4.31 -7.62
CA ASN A 87 -5.66 -5.54 -7.19
C ASN A 87 -6.15 -6.37 -8.38
N THR A 88 -6.67 -5.72 -9.43
CA THR A 88 -7.08 -6.38 -10.67
C THR A 88 -5.91 -7.08 -11.34
N GLN A 89 -4.75 -6.43 -11.42
CA GLN A 89 -3.54 -7.05 -11.99
C GLN A 89 -3.01 -8.18 -11.10
N LEU A 90 -2.99 -7.97 -9.77
CA LEU A 90 -2.43 -8.93 -8.82
C LEU A 90 -3.29 -10.20 -8.69
N TYR A 91 -4.61 -10.02 -8.56
CA TYR A 91 -5.56 -11.11 -8.31
C TYR A 91 -6.29 -11.57 -9.56
N GLN A 92 -5.93 -11.02 -10.75
CA GLN A 92 -6.48 -11.40 -12.06
C GLN A 92 -8.02 -11.31 -12.08
N TYR A 93 -8.57 -10.17 -11.64
CA TYR A 93 -10.00 -9.95 -11.64
C TYR A 93 -10.60 -10.05 -13.05
N SER A 94 -11.79 -10.65 -13.14
CA SER A 94 -12.61 -10.57 -14.35
C SER A 94 -13.15 -9.15 -14.55
N ASP A 95 -13.64 -8.86 -15.75
CA ASP A 95 -14.25 -7.56 -16.05
C ASP A 95 -15.40 -7.22 -15.09
N SER A 96 -16.27 -8.18 -14.79
CA SER A 96 -17.38 -7.99 -13.85
C SER A 96 -16.90 -7.71 -12.42
N GLN A 97 -15.84 -8.38 -11.95
CA GLN A 97 -15.25 -8.12 -10.64
C GLN A 97 -14.63 -6.72 -10.59
N TYR A 98 -13.89 -6.35 -11.63
CA TYR A 98 -13.30 -5.01 -11.74
C TYR A 98 -14.37 -3.90 -11.67
N GLN A 99 -15.45 -4.01 -12.46
CA GLN A 99 -16.52 -3.02 -12.47
C GLN A 99 -17.24 -2.93 -11.10
N ASN A 100 -17.45 -4.05 -10.44
CA ASN A 100 -18.05 -4.09 -9.11
C ASN A 100 -17.15 -3.40 -8.06
N GLU A 101 -15.87 -3.74 -8.02
CA GLU A 101 -14.90 -3.12 -7.10
C GLU A 101 -14.76 -1.61 -7.36
N LYS A 102 -14.70 -1.23 -8.63
CA LYS A 102 -14.64 0.18 -9.03
C LYS A 102 -15.88 0.95 -8.59
N GLY A 103 -17.07 0.40 -8.83
CA GLY A 103 -18.35 1.00 -8.40
C GLY A 103 -18.46 1.12 -6.88
N THR A 104 -18.02 0.09 -6.15
CA THR A 104 -17.96 0.11 -4.68
C THR A 104 -17.02 1.19 -4.18
N THR A 105 -15.82 1.27 -4.75
CA THR A 105 -14.83 2.29 -4.41
C THR A 105 -15.35 3.69 -4.68
N GLN A 106 -15.95 3.95 -5.84
CA GLN A 106 -16.58 5.24 -6.17
C GLN A 106 -17.68 5.61 -5.19
N SER A 107 -18.53 4.66 -4.80
CA SER A 107 -19.59 4.89 -3.82
C SER A 107 -19.03 5.24 -2.44
N ASN A 108 -17.90 4.63 -2.05
CA ASN A 108 -17.21 4.94 -0.79
C ASN A 108 -16.60 6.33 -0.80
N LEU A 109 -15.96 6.74 -1.91
CA LEU A 109 -15.37 8.09 -2.07
C LEU A 109 -16.38 9.22 -1.88
N VAL A 110 -17.63 9.00 -2.27
CA VAL A 110 -18.71 9.98 -2.06
C VAL A 110 -19.10 10.10 -0.59
N LYS A 111 -19.01 9.01 0.18
CA LYS A 111 -19.52 8.94 1.56
C LYS A 111 -18.47 9.19 2.62
N GLN A 112 -17.23 8.83 2.34
CA GLN A 112 -16.16 8.81 3.34
C GLN A 112 -14.79 9.15 2.73
N THR A 113 -13.93 9.67 3.59
CA THR A 113 -12.51 9.87 3.31
C THR A 113 -11.72 8.81 4.06
N GLU A 114 -10.78 8.17 3.37
CA GLU A 114 -9.94 7.12 3.93
C GLU A 114 -8.47 7.52 3.93
N PHE A 115 -7.74 7.08 4.96
CA PHE A 115 -6.28 7.13 5.02
C PHE A 115 -5.76 5.74 5.36
N PHE A 116 -4.63 5.39 4.78
CA PHE A 116 -3.81 4.27 5.26
C PHE A 116 -2.81 4.79 6.29
N LEU A 117 -2.70 4.09 7.41
CA LEU A 117 -1.75 4.42 8.48
C LEU A 117 -0.89 3.19 8.79
N SER A 118 0.42 3.32 8.60
CA SER A 118 1.43 2.39 9.11
C SER A 118 2.00 2.98 10.40
N LEU A 119 1.72 2.33 11.53
CA LEU A 119 2.05 2.83 12.87
C LEU A 119 3.01 1.89 13.57
N TYR A 120 4.16 2.41 13.99
CA TYR A 120 5.10 1.73 14.88
C TYR A 120 5.13 2.39 16.24
N ILE A 121 4.88 1.61 17.28
CA ILE A 121 4.96 2.02 18.68
C ILE A 121 5.84 0.99 19.41
N PRO A 122 7.02 1.37 19.94
CA PRO A 122 7.92 0.45 20.66
C PRO A 122 7.24 -0.23 21.85
N ASP A 123 6.40 0.50 22.59
CA ASP A 123 5.59 -0.06 23.68
C ASP A 123 4.24 -0.56 23.16
N GLY A 124 4.18 -1.83 22.79
CA GLY A 124 3.01 -2.45 22.15
C GLY A 124 1.69 -2.36 22.93
N LYS A 125 1.72 -1.99 24.24
CA LYS A 125 0.48 -1.77 24.99
C LYS A 125 -0.34 -0.57 24.47
N TYR A 126 0.32 0.36 23.77
CA TYR A 126 -0.31 1.53 23.17
C TYR A 126 -0.68 1.33 21.69
N ASP A 127 -0.36 0.17 21.10
CA ASP A 127 -0.79 -0.17 19.73
C ASP A 127 -2.22 -0.71 19.73
N ASP A 128 -3.17 0.16 20.05
CA ASP A 128 -4.57 -0.21 20.30
C ASP A 128 -5.61 0.68 19.63
N LEU A 129 -5.23 1.40 18.55
CA LEU A 129 -6.09 2.38 17.87
C LEU A 129 -7.48 1.84 17.48
N ALA A 130 -7.58 0.57 17.12
CA ALA A 130 -8.83 -0.05 16.73
C ALA A 130 -9.62 -0.66 17.91
N LYS A 131 -9.12 -0.59 19.14
CA LYS A 131 -9.84 -1.10 20.31
C LYS A 131 -10.95 -0.15 20.73
N LYS A 132 -12.04 -0.71 21.27
CA LYS A 132 -13.20 0.06 21.72
C LYS A 132 -12.86 1.09 22.81
N ASN A 133 -11.91 0.75 23.71
CA ASN A 133 -11.51 1.59 24.84
C ASN A 133 -10.14 2.23 24.60
N THR A 134 -9.78 2.48 23.36
CA THR A 134 -8.53 3.18 23.04
C THR A 134 -8.52 4.59 23.62
N LYS A 135 -7.35 5.05 24.07
CA LYS A 135 -7.11 6.44 24.45
C LYS A 135 -6.68 7.31 23.28
N TRP A 136 -6.47 6.71 22.11
CA TRP A 136 -6.14 7.43 20.90
C TRP A 136 -7.36 8.11 20.32
N LYS A 137 -7.17 9.33 19.84
CA LYS A 137 -8.16 10.08 19.08
C LYS A 137 -7.52 10.61 17.81
N ILE A 138 -8.20 10.44 16.70
CA ILE A 138 -7.73 10.89 15.40
C ILE A 138 -8.82 11.75 14.80
N PHE A 139 -8.46 12.99 14.46
CA PHE A 139 -9.39 13.98 13.94
C PHE A 139 -8.93 14.47 12.56
N LEU A 140 -9.90 14.69 11.69
CA LEU A 140 -9.74 15.39 10.43
C LEU A 140 -10.52 16.71 10.51
N ASP A 141 -9.81 17.82 10.44
CA ASP A 141 -10.39 19.15 10.33
C ASP A 141 -10.41 19.54 8.84
N VAL A 142 -11.58 19.70 8.25
CA VAL A 142 -11.76 20.08 6.85
C VAL A 142 -13.07 20.87 6.67
N ALA A 143 -13.08 21.85 5.78
CA ALA A 143 -14.24 22.71 5.52
C ALA A 143 -14.86 23.32 6.78
N GLY A 144 -14.04 23.68 7.78
CA GLY A 144 -14.48 24.26 9.04
C GLY A 144 -15.13 23.28 10.02
N GLN A 145 -15.13 21.99 9.74
CA GLN A 145 -15.71 20.94 10.59
C GLN A 145 -14.63 19.95 11.03
N ARG A 146 -14.85 19.36 12.22
CA ARG A 146 -13.99 18.31 12.77
C ARG A 146 -14.70 16.97 12.75
N TYR A 147 -14.04 15.97 12.16
CA TYR A 147 -14.52 14.60 12.08
C TYR A 147 -13.59 13.68 12.88
N GLU A 148 -14.14 12.77 13.68
CA GLU A 148 -13.37 11.74 14.37
C GLU A 148 -13.26 10.49 13.49
N ALA A 149 -12.07 9.89 13.43
CA ALA A 149 -11.82 8.69 12.67
C ALA A 149 -12.41 7.45 13.32
N LYS A 150 -12.92 6.54 12.49
CA LYS A 150 -13.03 5.13 12.83
C LYS A 150 -11.75 4.44 12.36
N ALA A 151 -10.92 3.99 13.30
CA ALA A 151 -9.73 3.20 12.98
C ALA A 151 -10.08 1.71 12.86
N VAL A 152 -9.63 1.07 11.78
CA VAL A 152 -9.81 -0.36 11.52
C VAL A 152 -8.45 -0.98 11.28
N ARG A 153 -8.06 -2.00 12.07
CA ARG A 153 -6.81 -2.73 11.86
C ARG A 153 -6.91 -3.60 10.63
N ILE A 154 -5.94 -3.49 9.73
CA ILE A 154 -5.86 -4.33 8.52
C ILE A 154 -5.23 -5.66 8.92
N LYS A 155 -6.01 -6.74 8.73
CA LYS A 155 -5.57 -8.12 8.99
C LYS A 155 -5.25 -8.82 7.67
N ALA A 156 -4.15 -8.42 7.04
CA ALA A 156 -3.66 -9.01 5.81
C ALA A 156 -2.21 -9.48 6.01
N GLN A 157 -1.72 -10.32 5.12
CA GLN A 157 -0.31 -10.70 5.12
C GLN A 157 0.55 -9.48 4.79
N LEU A 158 1.75 -9.42 5.36
CA LEU A 158 2.68 -8.29 5.15
C LEU A 158 2.88 -7.99 3.66
N ARG A 159 3.07 -9.03 2.85
CA ARG A 159 3.28 -8.90 1.40
C ARG A 159 2.09 -8.25 0.69
N ASP A 160 0.86 -8.61 1.09
CA ASP A 160 -0.34 -8.03 0.49
C ASP A 160 -0.46 -6.55 0.79
N VAL A 161 -0.12 -6.15 2.03
CA VAL A 161 -0.08 -4.73 2.41
C VAL A 161 1.04 -4.01 1.65
N GLN A 162 2.23 -4.61 1.51
CA GLN A 162 3.37 -4.01 0.83
C GLN A 162 3.17 -3.83 -0.69
N ASN A 163 2.32 -4.63 -1.32
CA ASN A 163 1.96 -4.44 -2.73
C ASN A 163 1.30 -3.08 -2.99
N LEU A 164 0.52 -2.58 -2.03
CA LEU A 164 -0.14 -1.28 -2.10
C LEU A 164 0.64 -0.18 -1.35
N TYR A 165 1.37 -0.54 -0.30
CA TYR A 165 2.06 0.39 0.58
C TYR A 165 3.49 -0.11 0.87
N PRO A 166 4.44 0.05 -0.07
CA PRO A 166 5.78 -0.56 0.02
C PRO A 166 6.60 -0.10 1.23
N PHE A 167 6.26 1.05 1.80
CA PHE A 167 6.89 1.57 3.01
C PHE A 167 6.44 0.89 4.31
N HIS A 168 5.39 0.06 4.27
CA HIS A 168 4.93 -0.68 5.45
C HIS A 168 5.87 -1.82 5.76
N ASP A 169 6.22 -2.01 7.04
CA ASP A 169 7.15 -3.02 7.49
C ASP A 169 6.53 -3.96 8.55
N ARG A 170 7.29 -5.01 8.91
CA ARG A 170 6.86 -6.05 9.86
C ARG A 170 6.71 -5.56 11.31
N PHE A 171 7.28 -4.42 11.65
CA PHE A 171 7.28 -3.88 13.01
C PHE A 171 6.11 -2.92 13.23
N SER A 172 5.51 -2.48 12.16
CA SER A 172 4.39 -1.53 12.15
C SER A 172 3.06 -2.25 12.06
N THR A 173 2.03 -1.66 12.67
CA THR A 173 0.64 -2.11 12.49
C THR A 173 -0.03 -1.28 11.41
N ALA A 174 -0.70 -1.98 10.49
CA ALA A 174 -1.48 -1.35 9.42
C ALA A 174 -2.90 -1.03 9.89
N TYR A 175 -3.30 0.22 9.69
CA TYR A 175 -4.66 0.69 9.97
C TYR A 175 -5.26 1.39 8.76
N LYS A 176 -6.58 1.27 8.61
CA LYS A 176 -7.40 2.12 7.77
C LYS A 176 -8.12 3.11 8.70
N LEU A 177 -7.99 4.40 8.43
CA LEU A 177 -8.72 5.46 9.11
C LEU A 177 -9.85 5.92 8.20
N ILE A 178 -11.08 5.94 8.73
CA ILE A 178 -12.28 6.25 7.96
C ILE A 178 -12.96 7.44 8.61
N PHE A 179 -13.18 8.51 7.84
CA PHE A 179 -13.89 9.71 8.26
C PHE A 179 -15.19 9.86 7.50
N PRO A 180 -16.32 10.21 8.15
CA PRO A 180 -17.63 10.34 7.53
C PRO A 180 -17.78 11.70 6.78
N VAL A 181 -16.89 11.94 5.85
CA VAL A 181 -16.86 13.12 4.96
C VAL A 181 -16.41 12.69 3.58
N SER A 182 -17.04 13.23 2.53
CA SER A 182 -16.67 12.90 1.15
C SER A 182 -15.21 13.18 0.86
N THR A 183 -14.56 12.27 0.14
CA THR A 183 -13.16 12.43 -0.30
C THR A 183 -12.97 13.70 -1.14
N SER A 184 -13.94 14.08 -1.96
CA SER A 184 -13.87 15.31 -2.78
C SER A 184 -13.76 16.60 -1.95
N ILE A 185 -14.38 16.64 -0.77
CA ILE A 185 -14.26 17.80 0.15
C ILE A 185 -12.83 17.87 0.70
N THR A 186 -12.24 16.73 1.02
CA THR A 186 -10.87 16.64 1.55
C THR A 186 -9.82 16.93 0.48
N GLU A 187 -10.04 16.51 -0.78
CA GLU A 187 -9.15 16.76 -1.90
C GLU A 187 -9.09 18.22 -2.31
N ASN A 188 -10.24 18.91 -2.31
CA ASN A 188 -10.36 20.30 -2.78
C ASN A 188 -10.21 21.33 -1.66
N GLY A 189 -10.07 20.89 -0.41
CA GLY A 189 -9.98 21.75 0.77
C GLY A 189 -8.61 21.70 1.44
N VAL A 190 -8.41 22.62 2.39
CA VAL A 190 -7.31 22.53 3.33
C VAL A 190 -7.74 21.57 4.44
N ALA A 191 -7.08 20.42 4.49
CA ALA A 191 -7.34 19.38 5.48
C ALA A 191 -6.19 19.27 6.49
N LYS A 192 -6.51 19.15 7.78
CA LYS A 192 -5.54 18.93 8.86
C LYS A 192 -5.89 17.65 9.61
N LEU A 193 -4.98 16.69 9.55
CA LEU A 193 -5.09 15.46 10.35
C LEU A 193 -4.38 15.66 11.70
N THR A 194 -5.05 15.29 12.79
CA THR A 194 -4.51 15.38 14.15
C THR A 194 -4.63 14.02 14.82
N LEU A 195 -3.49 13.47 15.26
CA LEU A 195 -3.40 12.28 16.10
C LEU A 195 -3.08 12.71 17.51
N THR A 196 -3.93 12.34 18.47
CA THR A 196 -3.70 12.58 19.91
C THR A 196 -3.81 11.28 20.68
N GLY A 197 -3.04 11.14 21.75
CA GLY A 197 -3.05 9.92 22.54
C GLY A 197 -2.06 9.95 23.69
N PRO A 198 -1.89 8.83 24.39
CA PRO A 198 -1.11 8.78 25.64
C PRO A 198 0.38 9.11 25.49
N MET A 199 0.87 9.20 24.26
CA MET A 199 2.28 9.47 23.93
C MET A 199 2.47 10.79 23.15
N THR A 200 1.40 11.54 22.92
CA THR A 200 1.40 12.81 22.20
C THR A 200 0.57 13.81 22.99
N SER A 201 1.18 14.51 23.89
CA SER A 201 0.56 15.66 24.61
C SER A 201 1.20 16.96 24.13
#